data_9354dab1fa6b9b630302a0023ffae71a
#
_entry.id   9354dab1fa6b9b630302a0023ffae71a
#
_cell.length_a   1.000
_cell.length_b   1.000
_cell.length_c   1.000
_cell.angle_alpha   90.00
_cell.angle_beta   90.00
_cell.angle_gamma   90.00
#
_symmetry.space_group_name_H-M   'P 1'
#
loop_
_entity.id
_entity.type
_entity.pdbx_description
1 polymer ?
#
loop_
_entity_poly.entity_id
_entity_poly.type
_entity_poly.pdbx_seq_one_letter_code
_entity_poly.pdbx_strand_id
1 'polypeptide(L)'
;MILIRHGQSEFNVVYGETRQDPGIEDPKLTDTGRAQARALGPVLRALGVARLLVSPYTRTLETAALLRESHDVPVTIEPIVRERAAFSCDVGSPRDALAARWPEHIFDHLDDIWWSEHEESDASLRARGHSFRRTVARDGGWHDIAVVTHWGFIKALTGLTVGNCVMVRFDPTGSSPPAELVPAPQT
;
A
#
# COMPACT_ATOMS: atom_id res chain seq x y z
N MET A 1 -5.12 -13.26 -1.02
CA MET A 1 -4.56 -11.98 -1.51
C MET A 1 -3.14 -11.78 -1.03
N ILE A 2 -2.42 -10.86 -1.65
CA ILE A 2 -1.06 -10.45 -1.23
C ILE A 2 -1.12 -9.00 -0.75
N LEU A 3 -0.67 -8.71 0.45
CA LEU A 3 -0.46 -7.34 0.93
C LEU A 3 1.01 -6.98 0.69
N ILE A 4 1.29 -5.78 0.19
CA ILE A 4 2.63 -5.31 -0.14
C ILE A 4 2.82 -3.95 0.53
N ARG A 5 3.82 -3.81 1.38
CA ARG A 5 4.24 -2.49 1.82
C ARG A 5 4.97 -1.78 0.67
N HIS A 6 4.66 -0.50 0.44
CA HIS A 6 5.37 0.32 -0.56
C HIS A 6 6.89 0.24 -0.44
N GLY A 7 7.63 0.56 -1.50
CA GLY A 7 9.08 0.65 -1.52
C GLY A 7 9.62 1.74 -0.57
N GLN A 8 10.92 1.71 -0.28
CA GLN A 8 11.54 2.73 0.57
C GLN A 8 11.27 4.13 0.02
N SER A 9 10.73 5.03 0.86
CA SER A 9 10.48 6.43 0.56
C SER A 9 11.51 7.35 1.20
N GLU A 10 11.55 8.61 0.74
CA GLU A 10 12.40 9.67 1.32
C GLU A 10 12.16 9.81 2.83
N PHE A 11 10.90 9.77 3.27
CA PHE A 11 10.55 9.77 4.70
C PHE A 11 11.18 8.59 5.43
N ASN A 12 11.14 7.37 4.86
CA ASN A 12 11.65 6.18 5.53
C ASN A 12 13.15 6.27 5.82
N VAL A 13 13.94 6.92 4.96
CA VAL A 13 15.37 7.12 5.18
C VAL A 13 15.60 8.01 6.40
N VAL A 14 15.06 9.22 6.38
CA VAL A 14 15.30 10.21 7.45
C VAL A 14 14.74 9.73 8.79
N TYR A 15 13.49 9.25 8.80
CA TYR A 15 12.87 8.72 10.01
C TYR A 15 13.58 7.46 10.55
N GLY A 16 14.11 6.62 9.64
CA GLY A 16 14.87 5.42 10.02
C GLY A 16 16.13 5.76 10.82
N GLU A 17 16.81 6.85 10.48
CA GLU A 17 18.03 7.31 11.13
C GLU A 17 17.75 8.13 12.39
N THR A 18 16.80 9.06 12.31
CA THR A 18 16.61 10.09 13.36
C THR A 18 15.50 9.78 14.34
N ARG A 19 14.51 8.99 13.96
CA ARG A 19 13.24 8.78 14.65
C ARG A 19 12.44 10.07 14.84
N GLN A 20 12.74 11.11 14.08
CA GLN A 20 12.02 12.38 14.07
C GLN A 20 11.31 12.55 12.72
N ASP A 21 10.10 13.14 12.77
CA ASP A 21 9.36 13.48 11.57
C ASP A 21 10.10 14.57 10.78
N PRO A 22 10.51 14.30 9.52
CA PRO A 22 11.24 15.26 8.71
C PRO A 22 10.37 16.35 8.07
N GLY A 23 9.04 16.31 8.24
CA GLY A 23 8.13 17.26 7.61
C GLY A 23 7.94 17.04 6.10
N ILE A 24 8.19 15.84 5.58
CA ILE A 24 8.06 15.52 4.15
C ILE A 24 6.64 15.01 3.87
N GLU A 25 5.81 15.83 3.24
CA GLU A 25 4.45 15.46 2.82
C GLU A 25 4.48 14.62 1.54
N ASP A 26 3.60 13.61 1.47
CA ASP A 26 3.43 12.67 0.34
C ASP A 26 4.75 12.25 -0.34
N PRO A 27 5.73 11.70 0.41
CA PRO A 27 7.09 11.43 -0.06
C PRO A 27 7.13 10.46 -1.24
N LYS A 28 8.11 10.66 -2.13
CA LYS A 28 8.42 9.78 -3.26
C LYS A 28 9.26 8.58 -2.81
N LEU A 29 9.38 7.59 -3.70
CA LEU A 29 10.34 6.52 -3.53
C LEU A 29 11.78 7.01 -3.72
N THR A 30 12.70 6.43 -2.94
CA THR A 30 14.14 6.51 -3.22
C THR A 30 14.52 5.59 -4.38
N ASP A 31 15.76 5.70 -4.88
CA ASP A 31 16.26 4.76 -5.89
C ASP A 31 16.29 3.32 -5.37
N THR A 32 16.61 3.13 -4.09
CA THR A 32 16.48 1.83 -3.40
C THR A 32 15.03 1.34 -3.43
N GLY A 33 14.07 2.20 -3.09
CA GLY A 33 12.64 1.84 -3.11
C GLY A 33 12.16 1.48 -4.52
N ARG A 34 12.64 2.18 -5.55
CA ARG A 34 12.34 1.88 -6.95
C ARG A 34 12.90 0.52 -7.37
N ALA A 35 14.15 0.21 -6.99
CA ALA A 35 14.74 -1.11 -7.26
C ALA A 35 13.99 -2.22 -6.54
N GLN A 36 13.61 -2.02 -5.27
CA GLN A 36 12.79 -2.95 -4.50
C GLN A 36 11.47 -3.26 -5.21
N ALA A 37 10.75 -2.23 -5.67
CA ALA A 37 9.47 -2.38 -6.35
C ALA A 37 9.61 -3.17 -7.66
N ARG A 38 10.60 -2.84 -8.52
CA ARG A 38 10.84 -3.57 -9.78
C ARG A 38 11.10 -5.06 -9.56
N ALA A 39 11.83 -5.40 -8.51
CA ALA A 39 12.17 -6.80 -8.21
C ALA A 39 10.93 -7.66 -7.90
N LEU A 40 9.81 -7.06 -7.46
CA LEU A 40 8.59 -7.80 -7.10
C LEU A 40 7.68 -8.13 -8.30
N GLY A 41 7.74 -7.40 -9.40
CA GLY A 41 6.84 -7.61 -10.55
C GLY A 41 6.85 -9.05 -11.07
N PRO A 42 8.03 -9.66 -11.36
CA PRO A 42 8.10 -11.07 -11.77
C PRO A 42 7.54 -12.05 -10.73
N VAL A 43 7.69 -11.73 -9.44
CA VAL A 43 7.18 -12.57 -8.34
C VAL A 43 5.65 -12.54 -8.32
N LEU A 44 5.02 -11.35 -8.46
CA LEU A 44 3.57 -11.23 -8.52
C LEU A 44 2.97 -11.97 -9.70
N ARG A 45 3.65 -11.94 -10.85
CA ARG A 45 3.27 -12.74 -12.02
C ARG A 45 3.29 -14.24 -11.69
N ALA A 46 4.36 -14.72 -11.06
CA ALA A 46 4.49 -16.13 -10.67
C ALA A 46 3.45 -16.56 -9.62
N LEU A 47 2.98 -15.62 -8.79
CA LEU A 47 1.92 -15.84 -7.80
C LEU A 47 0.51 -15.76 -8.40
N GLY A 48 0.36 -15.47 -9.70
CA GLY A 48 -0.93 -15.39 -10.38
C GLY A 48 -1.74 -14.15 -10.01
N VAL A 49 -1.08 -13.07 -9.59
CA VAL A 49 -1.78 -11.80 -9.32
C VAL A 49 -2.36 -11.26 -10.63
N ALA A 50 -3.66 -10.94 -10.64
CA ALA A 50 -4.36 -10.46 -11.83
C ALA A 50 -4.79 -8.97 -11.72
N ARG A 51 -4.72 -8.36 -10.54
CA ARG A 51 -5.08 -6.95 -10.32
C ARG A 51 -4.43 -6.37 -9.06
N LEU A 52 -4.24 -5.05 -9.06
CA LEU A 52 -3.72 -4.31 -7.92
C LEU A 52 -4.80 -3.40 -7.32
N LEU A 53 -4.94 -3.41 -6.00
CA LEU A 53 -5.57 -2.34 -5.22
C LEU A 53 -4.46 -1.48 -4.65
N VAL A 54 -4.52 -0.16 -4.85
CA VAL A 54 -3.41 0.74 -4.53
C VAL A 54 -3.89 1.92 -3.71
N SER A 55 -3.23 2.17 -2.60
CA SER A 55 -3.44 3.39 -1.82
C SER A 55 -3.05 4.63 -2.64
N PRO A 56 -3.78 5.76 -2.52
CA PRO A 56 -3.53 6.93 -3.38
C PRO A 56 -2.29 7.76 -3.03
N TYR A 57 -1.46 7.38 -2.04
CA TYR A 57 -0.20 8.07 -1.78
C TYR A 57 0.82 7.88 -2.90
N THR A 58 1.62 8.93 -3.16
CA THR A 58 2.67 8.92 -4.20
C THR A 58 3.58 7.69 -4.11
N ARG A 59 4.06 7.32 -2.90
CA ARG A 59 4.93 6.16 -2.68
C ARG A 59 4.31 4.82 -3.06
N THR A 60 3.00 4.67 -2.93
CA THR A 60 2.27 3.46 -3.33
C THR A 60 1.96 3.44 -4.82
N LEU A 61 1.61 4.58 -5.41
CA LEU A 61 1.41 4.74 -6.85
C LEU A 61 2.71 4.47 -7.62
N GLU A 62 3.84 5.05 -7.19
CA GLU A 62 5.15 4.78 -7.77
C GLU A 62 5.54 3.30 -7.62
N THR A 63 5.25 2.67 -6.46
CA THR A 63 5.47 1.23 -6.27
C THR A 63 4.66 0.42 -7.27
N ALA A 64 3.37 0.70 -7.43
CA ALA A 64 2.49 -0.02 -8.35
C ALA A 64 2.93 0.17 -9.81
N ALA A 65 3.31 1.38 -10.22
CA ALA A 65 3.80 1.64 -11.57
C ALA A 65 5.05 0.79 -11.89
N LEU A 66 5.99 0.70 -10.95
CA LEU A 66 7.22 -0.09 -11.13
C LEU A 66 6.97 -1.61 -11.11
N LEU A 67 6.03 -2.09 -10.31
CA LEU A 67 5.58 -3.49 -10.36
C LEU A 67 5.04 -3.84 -11.75
N ARG A 68 4.29 -2.92 -12.37
CA ARG A 68 3.64 -3.11 -13.66
C ARG A 68 4.61 -3.11 -14.86
N GLU A 69 5.82 -2.57 -14.73
CA GLU A 69 6.83 -2.62 -15.81
C GLU A 69 7.07 -4.05 -16.32
N SER A 70 6.95 -5.06 -15.46
CA SER A 70 7.16 -6.47 -15.81
C SER A 70 5.91 -7.34 -15.66
N HIS A 71 4.81 -6.82 -15.12
CA HIS A 71 3.56 -7.52 -14.90
C HIS A 71 2.38 -6.56 -15.04
N ASP A 72 2.02 -6.23 -16.27
CA ASP A 72 0.96 -5.26 -16.56
C ASP A 72 -0.43 -5.84 -16.22
N VAL A 73 -1.00 -5.34 -15.11
CA VAL A 73 -2.32 -5.71 -14.59
C VAL A 73 -3.12 -4.45 -14.25
N PRO A 74 -4.47 -4.53 -14.25
CA PRO A 74 -5.33 -3.41 -13.86
C PRO A 74 -5.02 -2.91 -12.45
N VAL A 75 -5.12 -1.58 -12.27
CA VAL A 75 -4.98 -0.88 -11.00
C VAL A 75 -6.30 -0.25 -10.62
N THR A 76 -6.71 -0.45 -9.38
CA THR A 76 -7.83 0.28 -8.74
C THR A 76 -7.27 1.08 -7.57
N ILE A 77 -7.56 2.38 -7.54
CA ILE A 77 -7.19 3.25 -6.44
C ILE A 77 -8.18 3.06 -5.30
N GLU A 78 -7.65 2.78 -4.10
CA GLU A 78 -8.48 2.39 -2.96
C GLU A 78 -8.05 3.13 -1.67
N PRO A 79 -8.75 4.21 -1.28
CA PRO A 79 -8.35 5.03 -0.13
C PRO A 79 -8.51 4.30 1.21
N ILE A 80 -9.33 3.24 1.28
CA ILE A 80 -9.49 2.48 2.53
C ILE A 80 -8.19 1.78 2.96
N VAL A 81 -7.25 1.53 2.02
CA VAL A 81 -5.97 0.89 2.33
C VAL A 81 -4.83 1.90 2.58
N ARG A 82 -5.16 3.18 2.84
CA ARG A 82 -4.21 4.23 3.19
C ARG A 82 -3.47 3.96 4.51
N GLU A 83 -2.38 4.69 4.75
CA GLU A 83 -1.64 4.61 6.01
C GLU A 83 -2.48 5.17 7.18
N ARG A 84 -2.09 4.83 8.39
CA ARG A 84 -2.53 5.50 9.61
C ARG A 84 -1.99 6.94 9.60
N ALA A 85 -2.86 7.91 9.68
CA ALA A 85 -2.43 9.30 9.80
C ALA A 85 -1.76 9.53 11.17
N ALA A 86 -0.45 9.78 11.16
CA ALA A 86 0.34 10.04 12.38
C ALA A 86 1.54 10.96 12.14
N PHE A 87 1.98 11.11 10.89
CA PHE A 87 3.18 11.84 10.50
C PHE A 87 2.91 12.75 9.29
N SER A 88 3.83 13.66 9.00
CA SER A 88 3.76 14.53 7.82
C SER A 88 3.61 13.74 6.52
N CYS A 89 4.26 12.57 6.41
CA CYS A 89 4.16 11.71 5.23
C CYS A 89 2.76 11.13 4.97
N ASP A 90 1.83 11.30 5.90
CA ASP A 90 0.44 10.84 5.80
C ASP A 90 -0.52 11.98 5.39
N VAL A 91 0.01 13.17 5.11
CA VAL A 91 -0.65 14.20 4.29
C VAL A 91 -0.50 13.79 2.84
N GLY A 92 -1.60 13.65 2.12
CA GLY A 92 -1.61 13.20 0.73
C GLY A 92 -1.58 14.35 -0.28
N SER A 93 -1.47 14.03 -1.54
CA SER A 93 -1.71 14.99 -2.63
C SER A 93 -3.20 15.09 -2.94
N PRO A 94 -3.76 16.30 -3.19
CA PRO A 94 -5.16 16.48 -3.57
C PRO A 94 -5.54 15.65 -4.81
N ARG A 95 -6.82 15.23 -4.87
CA ARG A 95 -7.35 14.41 -5.96
C ARG A 95 -6.97 14.92 -7.35
N ASP A 96 -7.15 16.22 -7.60
CA ASP A 96 -6.90 16.80 -8.92
C ASP A 96 -5.40 16.81 -9.28
N ALA A 97 -4.52 16.96 -8.28
CA ALA A 97 -3.07 16.84 -8.46
C ALA A 97 -2.66 15.38 -8.78
N LEU A 98 -3.31 14.40 -8.14
CA LEU A 98 -3.11 12.98 -8.46
C LEU A 98 -3.59 12.67 -9.88
N ALA A 99 -4.78 13.13 -10.28
CA ALA A 99 -5.32 12.91 -11.62
C ALA A 99 -4.43 13.53 -12.71
N ALA A 100 -3.88 14.72 -12.46
CA ALA A 100 -2.95 15.36 -13.40
C ALA A 100 -1.62 14.60 -13.52
N ARG A 101 -1.12 14.00 -12.43
CA ARG A 101 0.16 13.29 -12.39
C ARG A 101 0.06 11.83 -12.88
N TRP A 102 -1.09 11.20 -12.70
CA TRP A 102 -1.36 9.80 -13.00
C TRP A 102 -2.63 9.66 -13.88
N PRO A 103 -2.62 10.23 -15.11
CA PRO A 103 -3.83 10.31 -15.95
C PRO A 103 -4.36 8.94 -16.41
N GLU A 104 -3.57 7.86 -16.25
CA GLU A 104 -3.98 6.49 -16.53
C GLU A 104 -4.86 5.88 -15.42
N HIS A 105 -5.03 6.55 -14.28
CA HIS A 105 -5.83 6.09 -13.15
C HIS A 105 -7.07 6.95 -12.94
N ILE A 106 -8.12 6.36 -12.36
CA ILE A 106 -9.38 7.04 -12.03
C ILE A 106 -9.35 7.43 -10.56
N PHE A 107 -9.50 8.73 -10.29
CA PHE A 107 -9.54 9.31 -8.94
C PHE A 107 -10.89 9.97 -8.59
N ASP A 108 -11.87 9.98 -9.51
CA ASP A 108 -13.15 10.70 -9.36
C ASP A 108 -13.97 10.28 -8.13
N HIS A 109 -13.73 9.07 -7.63
CA HIS A 109 -14.38 8.54 -6.43
C HIS A 109 -13.74 9.01 -5.12
N LEU A 110 -12.62 9.73 -5.18
CA LEU A 110 -11.97 10.31 -4.00
C LEU A 110 -12.56 11.69 -3.69
N ASP A 111 -12.67 12.00 -2.39
CA ASP A 111 -12.78 13.38 -1.94
C ASP A 111 -11.50 14.14 -2.31
N ASP A 112 -11.56 15.47 -2.42
CA ASP A 112 -10.36 16.27 -2.73
C ASP A 112 -9.29 16.09 -1.66
N ILE A 113 -9.70 16.06 -0.38
CA ILE A 113 -8.88 15.64 0.76
C ILE A 113 -9.34 14.25 1.20
N TRP A 114 -8.71 13.22 0.67
CA TRP A 114 -9.04 11.81 0.92
C TRP A 114 -8.29 11.20 2.11
N TRP A 115 -7.25 11.85 2.61
CA TRP A 115 -6.51 11.45 3.81
C TRP A 115 -7.14 12.03 5.07
N SER A 116 -6.69 11.59 6.26
CA SER A 116 -7.15 12.15 7.53
C SER A 116 -6.35 13.40 7.88
N GLU A 117 -7.03 14.51 8.16
CA GLU A 117 -6.40 15.77 8.64
C GLU A 117 -5.98 15.70 10.12
N HIS A 118 -6.39 14.65 10.83
CA HIS A 118 -6.08 14.43 12.24
C HIS A 118 -5.44 13.06 12.44
N GLU A 119 -4.68 12.90 13.51
CA GLU A 119 -4.10 11.62 13.89
C GLU A 119 -5.20 10.54 14.00
N GLU A 120 -5.03 9.44 13.25
CA GLU A 120 -5.95 8.31 13.28
C GLU A 120 -5.66 7.43 14.49
N SER A 121 -6.67 7.19 15.34
CA SER A 121 -6.53 6.28 16.47
C SER A 121 -6.36 4.81 16.01
N ASP A 122 -5.71 4.00 16.83
CA ASP A 122 -5.58 2.56 16.56
C ASP A 122 -6.94 1.86 16.45
N ALA A 123 -7.95 2.35 17.14
CA ALA A 123 -9.32 1.81 17.06
C ALA A 123 -9.94 2.10 15.69
N SER A 124 -9.78 3.32 15.17
CA SER A 124 -10.25 3.73 13.83
C SER A 124 -9.53 2.92 12.74
N LEU A 125 -8.21 2.82 12.82
CA LEU A 125 -7.40 2.02 11.90
C LEU A 125 -7.87 0.55 11.86
N ARG A 126 -8.07 -0.08 13.03
CA ARG A 126 -8.59 -1.45 13.10
C ARG A 126 -9.99 -1.57 12.52
N ALA A 127 -10.88 -0.62 12.79
CA ALA A 127 -12.24 -0.63 12.22
C ALA A 127 -12.21 -0.53 10.70
N ARG A 128 -11.34 0.33 10.14
CA ARG A 128 -11.09 0.48 8.70
C ARG A 128 -10.55 -0.82 8.09
N GLY A 129 -9.57 -1.45 8.73
CA GLY A 129 -9.02 -2.74 8.32
C GLY A 129 -10.09 -3.85 8.34
N HIS A 130 -10.92 -3.92 9.38
CA HIS A 130 -12.05 -4.86 9.44
C HIS A 130 -13.09 -4.61 8.35
N SER A 131 -13.39 -3.35 8.02
CA SER A 131 -14.30 -3.01 6.93
C SER A 131 -13.75 -3.48 5.59
N PHE A 132 -12.49 -3.17 5.28
CA PHE A 132 -11.79 -3.66 4.09
C PHE A 132 -11.85 -5.19 4.00
N ARG A 133 -11.45 -5.90 5.06
CA ARG A 133 -11.46 -7.35 5.12
C ARG A 133 -12.84 -7.94 4.80
N ARG A 134 -13.90 -7.43 5.41
CA ARG A 134 -15.28 -7.90 5.17
C ARG A 134 -15.73 -7.67 3.74
N THR A 135 -15.42 -6.50 3.17
CA THR A 135 -15.79 -6.17 1.79
C THR A 135 -15.12 -7.13 0.82
N VAL A 136 -13.81 -7.31 0.93
CA VAL A 136 -13.05 -8.20 0.05
C VAL A 136 -13.47 -9.66 0.19
N ALA A 137 -13.74 -10.13 1.43
CA ALA A 137 -14.21 -11.49 1.67
C ALA A 137 -15.60 -11.75 1.06
N ARG A 138 -16.50 -10.75 1.15
CA ARG A 138 -17.86 -10.83 0.58
C ARG A 138 -17.86 -10.84 -0.93
N ASP A 139 -17.06 -9.98 -1.54
CA ASP A 139 -17.07 -9.77 -3.00
C ASP A 139 -16.42 -10.96 -3.75
N GLY A 140 -15.73 -11.85 -3.05
CA GLY A 140 -15.03 -13.00 -3.65
C GLY A 140 -13.84 -12.58 -4.53
N GLY A 141 -13.24 -13.50 -5.27
CA GLY A 141 -12.19 -13.17 -6.23
C GLY A 141 -10.95 -12.46 -5.64
N TRP A 142 -10.72 -12.60 -4.34
CA TRP A 142 -9.61 -11.94 -3.65
C TRP A 142 -8.27 -12.71 -3.79
N HIS A 143 -8.31 -13.93 -4.30
CA HIS A 143 -7.14 -14.81 -4.40
C HIS A 143 -6.06 -14.26 -5.33
N ASP A 144 -6.46 -13.54 -6.36
CA ASP A 144 -5.62 -12.95 -7.40
C ASP A 144 -5.33 -11.46 -7.22
N ILE A 145 -5.69 -10.90 -6.05
CA ILE A 145 -5.46 -9.48 -5.73
C ILE A 145 -4.12 -9.30 -5.00
N ALA A 146 -3.33 -8.30 -5.42
CA ALA A 146 -2.31 -7.71 -4.57
C ALA A 146 -2.71 -6.29 -4.15
N VAL A 147 -2.43 -5.93 -2.90
CA VAL A 147 -2.75 -4.63 -2.30
C VAL A 147 -1.45 -3.90 -1.99
N VAL A 148 -1.19 -2.81 -2.69
CA VAL A 148 -0.05 -1.94 -2.39
C VAL A 148 -0.47 -0.93 -1.33
N THR A 149 0.07 -1.08 -0.14
CA THR A 149 -0.35 -0.37 1.06
C THR A 149 0.83 -0.05 1.97
N HIS A 150 0.61 0.08 3.28
CA HIS A 150 1.51 0.69 4.22
C HIS A 150 1.74 -0.18 5.46
N TRP A 151 2.74 0.21 6.25
CA TRP A 151 3.15 -0.50 7.46
C TRP A 151 2.04 -0.59 8.51
N GLY A 152 1.39 0.54 8.82
CA GLY A 152 0.35 0.60 9.85
C GLY A 152 -0.89 -0.20 9.44
N PHE A 153 -1.31 -0.11 8.17
CA PHE A 153 -2.46 -0.85 7.67
C PHE A 153 -2.21 -2.37 7.66
N ILE A 154 -1.04 -2.83 7.19
CA ILE A 154 -0.65 -4.25 7.23
C ILE A 154 -0.63 -4.74 8.68
N LYS A 155 0.00 -3.99 9.59
CA LYS A 155 0.05 -4.35 11.02
C LYS A 155 -1.34 -4.48 11.64
N ALA A 156 -2.27 -3.57 11.30
CA ALA A 156 -3.63 -3.61 11.81
C ALA A 156 -4.42 -4.83 11.32
N LEU A 157 -4.18 -5.26 10.07
CA LEU A 157 -4.83 -6.44 9.49
C LEU A 157 -4.25 -7.77 9.97
N THR A 158 -2.93 -7.83 10.17
CA THR A 158 -2.19 -9.09 10.28
C THR A 158 -1.45 -9.26 11.61
N GLY A 159 -1.23 -8.17 12.36
CA GLY A 159 -0.33 -8.13 13.51
C GLY A 159 1.16 -8.13 13.14
N LEU A 160 1.52 -8.32 11.87
CA LEU A 160 2.92 -8.39 11.42
C LEU A 160 3.52 -7.00 11.22
N THR A 161 4.79 -6.87 11.57
CA THR A 161 5.63 -5.72 11.25
C THR A 161 6.53 -6.09 10.07
N VAL A 162 6.45 -5.33 8.97
CA VAL A 162 7.12 -5.66 7.71
C VAL A 162 7.99 -4.52 7.19
N GLY A 163 9.10 -4.86 6.53
CA GLY A 163 9.96 -3.93 5.80
C GLY A 163 9.33 -3.44 4.50
N ASN A 164 10.01 -2.50 3.81
CA ASN A 164 9.59 -2.01 2.50
C ASN A 164 9.60 -3.13 1.46
N CYS A 165 8.63 -3.16 0.57
CA CYS A 165 8.44 -4.19 -0.45
C CYS A 165 8.34 -5.64 0.08
N VAL A 166 8.10 -5.82 1.37
CA VAL A 166 7.78 -7.15 1.91
C VAL A 166 6.34 -7.48 1.55
N MET A 167 6.14 -8.71 1.11
CA MET A 167 4.84 -9.28 0.74
C MET A 167 4.32 -10.16 1.87
N VAL A 168 3.02 -10.06 2.14
CA VAL A 168 2.31 -10.88 3.13
C VAL A 168 1.14 -11.56 2.44
N ARG A 169 1.09 -12.89 2.46
CA ARG A 169 -0.12 -13.64 2.07
C ARG A 169 -1.16 -13.47 3.17
N PHE A 170 -2.36 -13.08 2.80
CA PHE A 170 -3.45 -12.80 3.74
C PHE A 170 -4.75 -13.44 3.26
N ASP A 171 -5.40 -14.17 4.16
CA ASP A 171 -6.75 -14.71 3.94
C ASP A 171 -7.78 -13.85 4.67
N PRO A 172 -8.63 -13.10 3.94
CA PRO A 172 -9.64 -12.25 4.56
C PRO A 172 -10.78 -13.05 5.19
N THR A 173 -10.95 -14.33 4.89
CA THR A 173 -12.03 -15.18 5.41
C THR A 173 -11.69 -15.88 6.72
N GLY A 174 -10.42 -15.99 7.07
CA GLY A 174 -9.95 -16.66 8.28
C GLY A 174 -10.42 -15.99 9.57
N SER A 175 -10.68 -16.77 10.63
CA SER A 175 -11.12 -16.28 11.94
C SER A 175 -10.00 -15.59 12.74
N SER A 176 -8.78 -16.03 12.58
CA SER A 176 -7.54 -15.32 12.91
C SER A 176 -6.86 -15.07 11.59
N PRO A 177 -6.39 -13.83 11.28
CA PRO A 177 -5.83 -13.62 9.97
C PRO A 177 -4.57 -14.49 9.81
N PRO A 178 -4.62 -15.61 9.09
CA PRO A 178 -3.44 -16.35 8.75
C PRO A 178 -2.65 -15.48 7.79
N ALA A 179 -1.62 -14.83 8.31
CA ALA A 179 -0.74 -14.00 7.53
C ALA A 179 0.62 -14.66 7.52
N GLU A 180 1.13 -14.91 6.32
CA GLU A 180 2.44 -15.50 6.07
C GLU A 180 3.31 -14.52 5.29
N LEU A 181 4.59 -14.41 5.67
CA LEU A 181 5.56 -13.72 4.84
C LEU A 181 5.79 -14.51 3.55
N VAL A 182 5.66 -13.86 2.41
CA VAL A 182 6.06 -14.42 1.13
C VAL A 182 7.58 -14.24 1.00
N PRO A 183 8.36 -15.30 0.78
CA PRO A 183 9.80 -15.19 0.62
C PRO A 183 10.16 -14.20 -0.49
N ALA A 184 11.18 -13.36 -0.23
CA ALA A 184 11.76 -12.54 -1.28
C ALA A 184 12.36 -13.44 -2.39
N PRO A 185 12.39 -12.99 -3.65
CA PRO A 185 13.08 -13.72 -4.70
C PRO A 185 14.54 -13.89 -4.30
N GLN A 186 15.05 -15.11 -4.43
CA GLN A 186 16.47 -15.36 -4.31
C GLN A 186 17.14 -14.73 -5.54
N THR A 187 17.96 -13.70 -5.30
CA THR A 187 18.78 -13.04 -6.34
C THR A 187 19.96 -13.91 -6.72
#